data_0701164abdb6278f9147af04ba25a772
#
_entry.id   0701164abdb6278f9147af04ba25a772
#
_cell.length_a   1.000
_cell.length_b   1.000
_cell.length_c   1.000
_cell.angle_alpha   90.00
_cell.angle_beta   90.00
_cell.angle_gamma   90.00
#
_symmetry.space_group_name_H-M   'P 1'
#
loop_
_entity.id
_entity.type
_entity.pdbx_description
1 polymer ?
#
loop_
_entity_poly.entity_id
_entity_poly.type
_entity_poly.pdbx_seq_one_letter_code
_entity_poly.pdbx_strand_id
1 'polypeptide(L)'
;MNDAPALGTLDDLPAEYLDAMAARNLVPLWPSLRGFMPVGAPRPRSQPALWRYAEVRPLLMRAGELTPIEKAERRVLVYCNPGHGLDGLHSSGTIYVGMQLILPGEDAPPHRHPPVAVRLVVEGEGGVTIVNGERLPMQRGDLILTPSLNWHEHTHAGSGPVVWMDALDLPLLVAMEAAYVIEGDRQPARNAPDASATRYRRAGLVPYGSLAAPRAPYPLLRWPWTEVRDALDALAGDTPAGQAVQLGYVNPETGAECLPTLGFSALLLRPGEEVGLVRDSASKVFHVVGGEVDASVGGVALAGATDADVFAAPPHAGVRLANRSARAPAWLFQVDDAPLQRKIGMYERFAA
;
A
#
# COMPACT_ATOMS: atom_id res chain seq x y z
N MET A 1 13.16 27.45 22.74
CA MET A 1 12.06 26.57 23.21
C MET A 1 10.94 27.51 23.67
N ASN A 2 9.84 27.58 22.91
CA ASN A 2 8.66 28.30 23.40
C ASN A 2 7.97 27.41 24.39
N ASP A 3 8.04 27.72 25.68
CA ASP A 3 7.23 27.07 26.69
C ASP A 3 5.77 27.41 26.41
N ALA A 4 5.06 26.49 25.77
CA ALA A 4 3.62 26.63 25.62
C ALA A 4 2.99 26.61 27.03
N PRO A 5 2.05 27.52 27.33
CA PRO A 5 1.45 27.57 28.66
C PRO A 5 0.83 26.22 29.04
N ALA A 6 0.94 25.85 30.32
CA ALA A 6 0.30 24.66 30.86
C ALA A 6 -1.23 24.77 30.67
N LEU A 7 -1.82 23.72 30.11
CA LEU A 7 -3.29 23.64 29.96
C LEU A 7 -3.87 23.11 31.29
N GLY A 8 -5.10 23.53 31.61
CA GLY A 8 -5.85 22.97 32.74
C GLY A 8 -6.12 21.47 32.53
N THR A 9 -6.33 20.77 33.65
CA THR A 9 -6.57 19.33 33.69
C THR A 9 -8.06 19.04 34.04
N LEU A 10 -8.47 17.78 33.99
CA LEU A 10 -9.82 17.41 34.46
C LEU A 10 -9.95 17.61 35.97
N ASP A 11 -8.86 17.48 36.73
CA ASP A 11 -8.85 17.66 38.20
C ASP A 11 -9.08 19.11 38.61
N ASP A 12 -8.91 20.07 37.69
CA ASP A 12 -9.19 21.49 37.92
C ASP A 12 -10.71 21.83 37.83
N LEU A 13 -11.56 20.83 37.46
CA LEU A 13 -12.98 21.03 37.17
C LEU A 13 -13.86 20.41 38.27
N PRO A 14 -14.93 21.09 38.68
CA PRO A 14 -15.89 20.52 39.63
C PRO A 14 -16.57 19.25 39.08
N ALA A 15 -16.79 18.25 39.95
CA ALA A 15 -17.40 16.97 39.55
C ALA A 15 -18.80 17.17 38.91
N GLU A 16 -19.63 18.05 39.49
CA GLU A 16 -20.95 18.38 38.95
C GLU A 16 -20.90 18.95 37.54
N TYR A 17 -19.83 19.66 37.20
CA TYR A 17 -19.64 20.19 35.83
C TYR A 17 -19.24 19.06 34.85
N LEU A 18 -18.36 18.17 35.27
CA LEU A 18 -17.98 16.98 34.49
C LEU A 18 -19.20 16.07 34.26
N ASP A 19 -19.99 15.80 35.27
CA ASP A 19 -21.23 15.01 35.18
C ASP A 19 -22.25 15.67 34.22
N ALA A 20 -22.44 16.99 34.33
CA ALA A 20 -23.33 17.72 33.45
C ALA A 20 -22.90 17.68 32.00
N MET A 21 -21.60 17.70 31.70
CA MET A 21 -21.06 17.52 30.34
C MET A 21 -21.26 16.09 29.87
N ALA A 22 -20.87 15.09 30.70
CA ALA A 22 -20.98 13.67 30.35
C ALA A 22 -22.44 13.28 30.03
N ALA A 23 -23.42 13.78 30.81
CA ALA A 23 -24.84 13.57 30.55
C ALA A 23 -25.33 14.14 29.18
N ARG A 24 -24.53 14.95 28.51
CA ARG A 24 -24.80 15.56 27.21
C ARG A 24 -23.82 15.12 26.11
N ASN A 25 -23.02 14.08 26.39
CA ASN A 25 -21.93 13.60 25.50
C ASN A 25 -20.93 14.71 25.13
N LEU A 26 -20.60 15.57 26.07
CA LEU A 26 -19.60 16.63 25.93
C LEU A 26 -18.34 16.28 26.72
N VAL A 27 -17.18 16.63 26.16
CA VAL A 27 -15.90 16.54 26.87
C VAL A 27 -15.11 17.85 26.70
N PRO A 28 -14.36 18.33 27.71
CA PRO A 28 -13.52 19.51 27.53
C PRO A 28 -12.31 19.16 26.68
N LEU A 29 -12.03 19.94 25.63
CA LEU A 29 -10.91 19.67 24.71
C LEU A 29 -9.54 19.98 25.36
N TRP A 30 -9.42 21.03 26.16
CA TRP A 30 -8.15 21.58 26.63
C TRP A 30 -7.29 20.59 27.43
N PRO A 31 -7.82 19.70 28.28
CA PRO A 31 -6.98 18.72 28.99
C PRO A 31 -6.30 17.73 28.05
N SER A 32 -6.94 17.41 26.93
CA SER A 32 -6.45 16.42 25.96
C SER A 32 -5.86 17.05 24.69
N LEU A 33 -5.92 18.38 24.57
CA LEU A 33 -5.54 19.09 23.33
C LEU A 33 -4.13 18.72 22.83
N ARG A 34 -3.15 18.64 23.73
CA ARG A 34 -1.76 18.32 23.37
C ARG A 34 -1.55 16.85 23.02
N GLY A 35 -2.46 15.99 23.41
CA GLY A 35 -2.50 14.58 22.93
C GLY A 35 -2.95 14.48 21.47
N PHE A 36 -3.96 15.29 21.08
CA PHE A 36 -4.46 15.32 19.70
C PHE A 36 -3.61 16.20 18.78
N MET A 37 -3.17 17.36 19.26
CA MET A 37 -2.38 18.35 18.53
C MET A 37 -1.10 18.72 19.30
N PRO A 38 -0.05 17.89 19.20
CA PRO A 38 1.23 18.17 19.83
C PRO A 38 1.88 19.41 19.23
N VAL A 39 2.64 20.15 20.05
CA VAL A 39 3.36 21.34 19.60
C VAL A 39 4.59 20.94 18.79
N GLY A 40 4.81 21.60 17.67
CA GLY A 40 6.02 21.54 16.86
C GLY A 40 6.08 20.41 15.85
N ALA A 41 5.79 19.17 16.23
CA ALA A 41 5.85 18.05 15.32
C ALA A 41 4.76 17.00 15.63
N PRO A 42 4.24 16.31 14.62
CA PRO A 42 3.30 15.21 14.84
C PRO A 42 3.95 14.07 15.64
N ARG A 43 3.10 13.33 16.36
CA ARG A 43 3.48 12.11 17.09
C ARG A 43 2.67 10.94 16.55
N PRO A 44 3.09 10.33 15.42
CA PRO A 44 2.36 9.23 14.82
C PRO A 44 2.31 8.03 15.77
N ARG A 45 1.17 7.34 15.81
CA ARG A 45 1.04 6.07 16.52
C ARG A 45 1.78 4.94 15.81
N SER A 46 1.81 4.97 14.47
CA SER A 46 2.57 4.02 13.67
C SER A 46 4.05 4.03 14.06
N GLN A 47 4.64 2.86 14.08
CA GLN A 47 6.05 2.63 14.41
C GLN A 47 6.77 2.02 13.21
N PRO A 48 8.10 2.20 13.06
CA PRO A 48 8.87 1.38 12.15
C PRO A 48 8.69 -0.11 12.49
N ALA A 49 8.33 -0.91 11.49
CA ALA A 49 8.07 -2.33 11.69
C ALA A 49 8.56 -3.12 10.47
N LEU A 50 9.02 -4.35 10.70
CA LEU A 50 9.47 -5.28 9.67
C LEU A 50 8.81 -6.64 9.90
N TRP A 51 8.17 -7.16 8.87
CA TRP A 51 7.57 -8.49 8.86
C TRP A 51 8.33 -9.38 7.89
N ARG A 52 8.85 -10.49 8.41
CA ARG A 52 9.61 -11.47 7.64
C ARG A 52 8.68 -12.42 6.91
N TYR A 53 8.78 -12.46 5.58
CA TYR A 53 7.93 -13.38 4.80
C TYR A 53 8.19 -14.85 5.15
N ALA A 54 9.42 -15.18 5.48
CA ALA A 54 9.78 -16.52 5.95
C ALA A 54 9.01 -16.98 7.21
N GLU A 55 8.57 -16.02 8.04
CA GLU A 55 7.74 -16.27 9.23
C GLU A 55 6.24 -16.24 8.90
N VAL A 56 5.83 -15.36 7.99
CA VAL A 56 4.43 -15.16 7.59
C VAL A 56 3.92 -16.27 6.67
N ARG A 57 4.75 -16.70 5.70
CA ARG A 57 4.36 -17.70 4.71
C ARG A 57 3.87 -19.02 5.31
N PRO A 58 4.55 -19.66 6.29
CA PRO A 58 4.05 -20.87 6.94
C PRO A 58 2.67 -20.68 7.59
N LEU A 59 2.44 -19.51 8.21
CA LEU A 59 1.14 -19.18 8.82
C LEU A 59 0.06 -19.02 7.76
N LEU A 60 0.39 -18.39 6.64
CA LEU A 60 -0.53 -18.21 5.51
C LEU A 60 -0.90 -19.55 4.86
N MET A 61 0.08 -20.45 4.64
CA MET A 61 -0.19 -21.80 4.16
C MET A 61 -1.08 -22.57 5.15
N ARG A 62 -0.80 -22.45 6.44
CA ARG A 62 -1.62 -23.07 7.49
C ARG A 62 -3.06 -22.54 7.49
N ALA A 63 -3.28 -21.25 7.21
CA ALA A 63 -4.62 -20.70 7.03
C ALA A 63 -5.37 -21.40 5.86
N GLY A 64 -4.66 -21.74 4.78
CA GLY A 64 -5.20 -22.52 3.66
C GLY A 64 -5.71 -23.90 4.08
N GLU A 65 -4.99 -24.58 4.96
CA GLU A 65 -5.38 -25.89 5.49
C GLU A 65 -6.55 -25.81 6.48
N LEU A 66 -6.60 -24.75 7.30
CA LEU A 66 -7.56 -24.59 8.38
C LEU A 66 -8.92 -24.05 7.91
N THR A 67 -8.92 -23.20 6.88
CA THR A 67 -10.11 -22.45 6.48
C THR A 67 -10.30 -22.55 4.97
N PRO A 68 -11.27 -23.33 4.47
CA PRO A 68 -11.58 -23.39 3.05
C PRO A 68 -12.07 -22.04 2.53
N ILE A 69 -11.93 -21.81 1.21
CA ILE A 69 -12.19 -20.50 0.60
C ILE A 69 -13.65 -20.05 0.80
N GLU A 70 -14.60 -20.97 0.83
CA GLU A 70 -16.04 -20.70 1.02
C GLU A 70 -16.35 -20.10 2.41
N LYS A 71 -15.47 -20.32 3.40
CA LYS A 71 -15.60 -19.76 4.76
C LYS A 71 -14.75 -18.53 4.99
N ALA A 72 -13.66 -18.42 4.24
CA ALA A 72 -12.74 -17.30 4.37
C ALA A 72 -13.10 -16.15 3.41
N GLU A 73 -13.77 -16.44 2.29
CA GLU A 73 -13.91 -15.55 1.13
C GLU A 73 -12.55 -15.04 0.63
N ARG A 74 -11.76 -14.50 1.56
CA ARG A 74 -10.40 -13.98 1.37
C ARG A 74 -9.50 -14.45 2.50
N ARG A 75 -8.57 -15.35 2.20
CA ARG A 75 -7.56 -15.80 3.18
C ARG A 75 -6.41 -14.80 3.23
N VAL A 76 -6.53 -13.82 4.10
CA VAL A 76 -5.56 -12.74 4.26
C VAL A 76 -5.02 -12.73 5.68
N LEU A 77 -3.69 -12.62 5.81
CA LEU A 77 -3.03 -12.25 7.06
C LEU A 77 -2.60 -10.79 6.99
N VAL A 78 -3.13 -9.97 7.89
CA VAL A 78 -2.93 -8.52 7.90
C VAL A 78 -1.67 -8.17 8.68
N TYR A 79 -0.83 -7.31 8.12
CA TYR A 79 0.33 -6.74 8.79
C TYR A 79 -0.08 -5.58 9.70
N CYS A 80 -0.40 -5.89 10.96
CA CYS A 80 -0.82 -4.90 11.94
C CYS A 80 0.39 -4.20 12.56
N ASN A 81 0.43 -2.87 12.45
CA ASN A 81 1.52 -2.07 13.01
C ASN A 81 1.49 -2.11 14.56
N PRO A 82 2.63 -2.36 15.21
CA PRO A 82 2.68 -2.45 16.70
C PRO A 82 2.10 -1.23 17.41
N GLY A 83 2.21 -0.04 16.83
CA GLY A 83 1.66 1.18 17.41
C GLY A 83 0.13 1.30 17.41
N HIS A 84 -0.55 0.48 16.59
CA HIS A 84 -2.02 0.45 16.46
C HIS A 84 -2.68 -0.77 17.11
N GLY A 85 -1.91 -1.82 17.41
CA GLY A 85 -2.45 -3.10 17.90
C GLY A 85 -3.13 -3.90 16.77
N LEU A 86 -3.81 -4.98 17.15
CA LEU A 86 -4.39 -5.93 16.18
C LEU A 86 -5.77 -5.53 15.67
N ASP A 87 -6.48 -4.66 16.37
CA ASP A 87 -7.88 -4.30 16.05
C ASP A 87 -8.00 -3.23 14.98
N GLY A 88 -6.94 -2.46 14.74
CA GLY A 88 -6.99 -1.28 13.87
C GLY A 88 -6.73 -1.56 12.39
N LEU A 89 -6.25 -2.74 12.00
CA LEU A 89 -5.89 -3.13 10.63
C LEU A 89 -4.94 -2.15 9.92
N HIS A 90 -4.20 -1.33 10.67
CA HIS A 90 -3.25 -0.36 10.11
C HIS A 90 -1.86 -0.98 9.96
N SER A 91 -1.30 -0.93 8.76
CA SER A 91 0.12 -1.25 8.55
C SER A 91 1.00 0.00 8.70
N SER A 92 0.49 1.16 8.27
CA SER A 92 1.05 2.50 8.56
C SER A 92 0.03 3.59 8.22
N GLY A 93 -0.22 4.52 9.12
CA GLY A 93 -1.15 5.64 8.88
C GLY A 93 -2.52 5.17 8.38
N THR A 94 -2.89 5.56 7.16
CA THR A 94 -4.14 5.17 6.51
C THR A 94 -4.03 3.89 5.65
N ILE A 95 -2.87 3.24 5.65
CA ILE A 95 -2.56 2.12 4.78
C ILE A 95 -2.80 0.79 5.50
N TYR A 96 -3.61 -0.06 4.90
CA TYR A 96 -3.73 -1.47 5.19
C TYR A 96 -2.82 -2.26 4.25
N VAL A 97 -2.12 -3.27 4.75
CA VAL A 97 -1.42 -4.27 3.94
C VAL A 97 -1.70 -5.67 4.49
N GLY A 98 -1.98 -6.61 3.60
CA GLY A 98 -2.16 -8.01 3.95
C GLY A 98 -1.62 -8.95 2.88
N MET A 99 -1.18 -10.14 3.29
CA MET A 99 -0.82 -11.23 2.37
C MET A 99 -2.03 -12.13 2.17
N GLN A 100 -2.47 -12.28 0.94
CA GLN A 100 -3.58 -13.12 0.54
C GLN A 100 -3.10 -14.38 -0.18
N LEU A 101 -3.80 -15.49 0.05
CA LEU A 101 -3.55 -16.81 -0.51
C LEU A 101 -4.75 -17.33 -1.28
N ILE A 102 -4.49 -17.87 -2.48
CA ILE A 102 -5.41 -18.76 -3.21
C ILE A 102 -4.69 -20.07 -3.56
N LEU A 103 -5.39 -21.19 -3.38
CA LEU A 103 -4.88 -22.53 -3.68
C LEU A 103 -5.38 -23.02 -5.05
N PRO A 104 -4.73 -24.04 -5.65
CA PRO A 104 -5.15 -24.60 -6.92
C PRO A 104 -6.64 -25.01 -6.95
N GLY A 105 -7.35 -24.58 -7.99
CA GLY A 105 -8.76 -24.87 -8.18
C GLY A 105 -9.73 -24.01 -7.37
N GLU A 106 -9.23 -23.06 -6.57
CA GLU A 106 -10.10 -22.15 -5.83
C GLU A 106 -10.50 -20.92 -6.64
N ASP A 107 -11.71 -20.47 -6.38
CA ASP A 107 -12.26 -19.20 -6.85
C ASP A 107 -12.65 -18.35 -5.65
N ALA A 108 -12.13 -17.11 -5.57
CA ALA A 108 -12.60 -16.11 -4.63
C ALA A 108 -13.75 -15.32 -5.28
N PRO A 109 -14.97 -15.29 -4.70
CA PRO A 109 -16.17 -14.87 -5.39
C PRO A 109 -16.18 -13.38 -5.78
N PRO A 110 -16.98 -12.99 -6.79
CA PRO A 110 -17.10 -11.62 -7.25
C PRO A 110 -17.69 -10.72 -6.18
N HIS A 111 -17.04 -9.57 -5.97
CA HIS A 111 -17.54 -8.53 -5.09
C HIS A 111 -16.99 -7.16 -5.52
N ARG A 112 -17.49 -6.11 -4.88
CA ARG A 112 -16.94 -4.75 -4.97
C ARG A 112 -17.07 -4.01 -3.65
N HIS A 113 -16.16 -3.08 -3.40
CA HIS A 113 -16.12 -2.29 -2.17
C HIS A 113 -15.58 -0.87 -2.42
N PRO A 114 -15.94 0.13 -1.57
CA PRO A 114 -15.41 1.48 -1.66
C PRO A 114 -13.89 1.60 -1.47
N PRO A 115 -13.22 0.88 -0.54
CA PRO A 115 -11.78 0.91 -0.46
C PRO A 115 -11.12 0.61 -1.81
N VAL A 116 -10.12 1.40 -2.19
CA VAL A 116 -9.26 1.05 -3.33
C VAL A 116 -8.32 -0.07 -2.93
N ALA A 117 -7.94 -0.93 -3.86
CA ALA A 117 -6.95 -1.96 -3.62
C ALA A 117 -5.92 -2.02 -4.75
N VAL A 118 -4.68 -2.32 -4.37
CA VAL A 118 -3.62 -2.69 -5.29
C VAL A 118 -3.05 -4.02 -4.86
N ARG A 119 -2.69 -4.87 -5.82
CA ARG A 119 -2.08 -6.17 -5.60
C ARG A 119 -0.69 -6.21 -6.18
N LEU A 120 0.27 -6.60 -5.37
CA LEU A 120 1.60 -6.98 -5.83
C LEU A 120 1.72 -8.50 -5.73
N VAL A 121 1.96 -9.18 -6.84
CA VAL A 121 2.10 -10.64 -6.85
C VAL A 121 3.44 -11.04 -6.24
N VAL A 122 3.41 -11.87 -5.20
CA VAL A 122 4.59 -12.27 -4.42
C VAL A 122 5.15 -13.61 -4.87
N GLU A 123 4.29 -14.63 -5.00
CA GLU A 123 4.68 -15.95 -5.49
C GLU A 123 3.57 -16.67 -6.24
N GLY A 124 3.94 -17.67 -7.03
CA GLY A 124 3.02 -18.55 -7.73
C GLY A 124 2.71 -18.12 -9.17
N GLU A 125 2.07 -19.01 -9.89
CA GLU A 125 1.68 -18.86 -11.29
C GLU A 125 0.28 -19.48 -11.52
N GLY A 126 -0.43 -18.96 -12.54
CA GLY A 126 -1.75 -19.46 -12.93
C GLY A 126 -2.93 -18.83 -12.20
N GLY A 127 -2.66 -17.91 -11.26
CA GLY A 127 -3.68 -17.03 -10.71
C GLY A 127 -4.12 -15.96 -11.72
N VAL A 128 -5.39 -15.56 -11.63
CA VAL A 128 -5.96 -14.48 -12.45
C VAL A 128 -6.83 -13.61 -11.57
N THR A 129 -6.58 -12.31 -11.59
CA THR A 129 -7.52 -11.31 -11.10
C THR A 129 -8.41 -10.88 -12.25
N ILE A 130 -9.73 -10.80 -12.03
CA ILE A 130 -10.69 -10.31 -13.03
C ILE A 130 -11.26 -8.99 -12.49
N VAL A 131 -11.13 -7.90 -13.26
CA VAL A 131 -11.63 -6.58 -12.88
C VAL A 131 -12.61 -6.10 -13.95
N ASN A 132 -13.88 -5.90 -13.59
CA ASN A 132 -14.94 -5.52 -14.51
C ASN A 132 -14.97 -6.38 -15.81
N GLY A 133 -14.66 -7.69 -15.70
CA GLY A 133 -14.62 -8.62 -16.81
C GLY A 133 -13.30 -8.67 -17.59
N GLU A 134 -12.31 -7.85 -17.28
CA GLU A 134 -10.96 -7.97 -17.83
C GLU A 134 -10.13 -8.96 -17.01
N ARG A 135 -9.60 -9.99 -17.66
CA ARG A 135 -8.76 -11.03 -17.05
C ARG A 135 -7.31 -10.58 -17.03
N LEU A 136 -6.74 -10.45 -15.83
CA LEU A 136 -5.38 -9.98 -15.59
C LEU A 136 -4.55 -11.14 -15.02
N PRO A 137 -3.60 -11.71 -15.78
CA PRO A 137 -2.74 -12.77 -15.28
C PRO A 137 -1.89 -12.27 -14.12
N MET A 138 -1.64 -13.13 -13.15
CA MET A 138 -0.83 -12.83 -11.97
C MET A 138 0.55 -13.46 -12.13
N GLN A 139 1.57 -12.64 -12.31
CA GLN A 139 2.98 -13.06 -12.37
C GLN A 139 3.77 -12.32 -11.31
N ARG A 140 4.77 -12.97 -10.71
CA ARG A 140 5.57 -12.39 -9.62
C ARG A 140 6.09 -11.00 -9.97
N GLY A 141 5.88 -10.05 -9.07
CA GLY A 141 6.25 -8.64 -9.17
C GLY A 141 5.25 -7.77 -9.91
N ASP A 142 4.24 -8.35 -10.59
CA ASP A 142 3.20 -7.57 -11.26
C ASP A 142 2.40 -6.74 -10.26
N LEU A 143 2.05 -5.53 -10.68
CA LEU A 143 1.12 -4.66 -9.98
C LEU A 143 -0.25 -4.70 -10.67
N ILE A 144 -1.30 -4.97 -9.91
CA ILE A 144 -2.68 -5.05 -10.41
C ILE A 144 -3.58 -4.14 -9.58
N LEU A 145 -4.35 -3.27 -10.24
CA LEU A 145 -5.32 -2.38 -9.58
C LEU A 145 -6.69 -3.04 -9.47
N THR A 146 -7.32 -2.78 -8.33
CA THR A 146 -8.76 -2.96 -8.12
C THR A 146 -9.33 -1.64 -7.61
N PRO A 147 -9.73 -0.75 -8.50
CA PRO A 147 -10.23 0.57 -8.11
C PRO A 147 -11.54 0.49 -7.33
N SER A 148 -11.84 1.54 -6.55
CA SER A 148 -13.08 1.66 -5.78
C SER A 148 -14.31 1.27 -6.60
N LEU A 149 -15.16 0.43 -6.01
CA LEU A 149 -16.45 -0.03 -6.56
C LEU A 149 -16.36 -0.77 -7.90
N ASN A 150 -15.18 -1.16 -8.36
CA ASN A 150 -15.05 -2.04 -9.51
C ASN A 150 -15.27 -3.49 -9.09
N TRP A 151 -16.09 -4.22 -9.86
CA TRP A 151 -16.29 -5.66 -9.66
C TRP A 151 -14.99 -6.39 -9.85
N HIS A 152 -14.65 -7.27 -8.90
CA HIS A 152 -13.45 -8.09 -9.01
C HIS A 152 -13.60 -9.45 -8.32
N GLU A 153 -12.89 -10.42 -8.88
CA GLU A 153 -12.82 -11.80 -8.42
C GLU A 153 -11.42 -12.36 -8.70
N HIS A 154 -11.12 -13.51 -8.11
CA HIS A 154 -9.87 -14.23 -8.38
C HIS A 154 -10.16 -15.67 -8.70
N THR A 155 -9.45 -16.22 -9.68
CA THR A 155 -9.50 -17.62 -10.05
C THR A 155 -8.09 -18.18 -10.11
N HIS A 156 -7.94 -19.48 -9.83
CA HIS A 156 -6.63 -20.13 -9.88
C HIS A 156 -6.71 -21.50 -10.54
N ALA A 157 -6.12 -21.62 -11.73
CA ALA A 157 -6.04 -22.85 -12.51
C ALA A 157 -4.65 -23.49 -12.55
N GLY A 158 -3.68 -22.92 -11.83
CA GLY A 158 -2.31 -23.44 -11.72
C GLY A 158 -2.18 -24.61 -10.75
N SER A 159 -0.94 -25.05 -10.50
CA SER A 159 -0.66 -26.26 -9.69
C SER A 159 -0.07 -25.98 -8.31
N GLY A 160 0.36 -24.75 -8.02
CA GLY A 160 0.93 -24.33 -6.73
C GLY A 160 0.15 -23.18 -6.09
N PRO A 161 0.41 -22.81 -4.85
CA PRO A 161 -0.24 -21.65 -4.22
C PRO A 161 0.11 -20.37 -4.97
N VAL A 162 -0.81 -19.42 -5.02
CA VAL A 162 -0.55 -18.05 -5.44
C VAL A 162 -0.74 -17.11 -4.26
N VAL A 163 0.26 -16.29 -4.00
CA VAL A 163 0.27 -15.30 -2.92
C VAL A 163 0.51 -13.93 -3.49
N TRP A 164 -0.25 -12.95 -3.01
CA TRP A 164 -0.03 -11.56 -3.31
C TRP A 164 -0.19 -10.68 -2.08
N MET A 165 0.43 -9.53 -2.12
CA MET A 165 0.26 -8.47 -1.14
C MET A 165 -0.85 -7.53 -1.62
N ASP A 166 -1.92 -7.39 -0.83
CA ASP A 166 -2.92 -6.35 -1.01
C ASP A 166 -2.55 -5.12 -0.20
N ALA A 167 -2.64 -3.93 -0.79
CA ALA A 167 -2.61 -2.67 -0.07
C ALA A 167 -3.91 -1.89 -0.34
N LEU A 168 -4.57 -1.44 0.73
CA LEU A 168 -5.85 -0.74 0.70
C LEU A 168 -5.81 0.53 1.57
N ASP A 169 -6.71 1.47 1.25
CA ASP A 169 -7.04 2.60 2.11
C ASP A 169 -8.17 2.27 3.11
N LEU A 170 -8.33 1.00 3.45
CA LEU A 170 -9.40 0.51 4.32
C LEU A 170 -9.49 1.25 5.67
N PRO A 171 -8.38 1.54 6.38
CA PRO A 171 -8.47 2.30 7.64
C PRO A 171 -9.08 3.69 7.47
N LEU A 172 -8.81 4.36 6.34
CA LEU A 172 -9.44 5.64 6.01
C LEU A 172 -10.95 5.48 5.84
N LEU A 173 -11.39 4.49 5.05
CA LEU A 173 -12.81 4.26 4.78
C LEU A 173 -13.57 3.84 6.04
N VAL A 174 -12.92 3.09 6.94
CA VAL A 174 -13.48 2.74 8.27
C VAL A 174 -13.64 4.00 9.12
N ALA A 175 -12.63 4.88 9.15
CA ALA A 175 -12.70 6.15 9.89
C ALA A 175 -13.78 7.10 9.34
N MET A 176 -14.10 7.01 8.04
CA MET A 176 -15.18 7.75 7.38
C MET A 176 -16.53 7.06 7.50
N GLU A 177 -16.63 5.91 8.18
CA GLU A 177 -17.86 5.09 8.28
C GLU A 177 -18.43 4.70 6.88
N ALA A 178 -17.55 4.53 5.89
CA ALA A 178 -17.89 4.31 4.48
C ALA A 178 -17.40 2.95 3.96
N ALA A 179 -16.90 2.07 4.82
CA ALA A 179 -16.45 0.75 4.43
C ALA A 179 -17.63 -0.24 4.39
N TYR A 180 -17.83 -0.88 3.23
CA TYR A 180 -18.81 -1.95 3.03
C TYR A 180 -18.40 -2.81 1.84
N VAL A 181 -19.05 -3.96 1.67
CA VAL A 181 -18.89 -4.85 0.53
C VAL A 181 -20.25 -5.13 -0.12
N ILE A 182 -20.24 -5.28 -1.44
CA ILE A 182 -21.38 -5.75 -2.21
C ILE A 182 -20.93 -7.03 -2.92
N GLU A 183 -21.59 -8.14 -2.61
CA GLU A 183 -21.43 -9.41 -3.31
C GLU A 183 -22.24 -9.41 -4.60
N GLY A 184 -21.83 -10.20 -5.58
CA GLY A 184 -22.53 -10.26 -6.86
C GLY A 184 -22.06 -11.38 -7.77
N ASP A 185 -22.57 -11.36 -8.99
CA ASP A 185 -22.29 -12.38 -9.99
C ASP A 185 -21.02 -12.05 -10.79
N ARG A 186 -20.40 -13.10 -11.35
CA ARG A 186 -19.28 -12.99 -12.28
C ARG A 186 -19.62 -12.10 -13.45
N GLN A 187 -18.76 -11.10 -13.67
CA GLN A 187 -18.96 -10.18 -14.78
C GLN A 187 -18.59 -10.85 -16.11
N PRO A 188 -19.36 -10.61 -17.19
CA PRO A 188 -19.02 -11.14 -18.50
C PRO A 188 -17.69 -10.58 -18.97
N ALA A 189 -16.91 -11.40 -19.67
CA ALA A 189 -15.64 -10.97 -20.26
C ALA A 189 -15.88 -9.81 -21.24
N ARG A 190 -15.20 -8.69 -21.03
CA ARG A 190 -15.38 -7.48 -21.84
C ARG A 190 -14.32 -7.30 -22.92
N ASN A 191 -13.12 -7.81 -22.68
CA ASN A 191 -11.96 -7.63 -23.55
C ASN A 191 -11.16 -8.93 -23.65
N ALA A 192 -10.20 -8.96 -24.58
CA ALA A 192 -9.15 -9.96 -24.53
C ALA A 192 -8.42 -9.91 -23.19
N PRO A 193 -7.85 -11.01 -22.71
CA PRO A 193 -7.03 -10.99 -21.51
C PRO A 193 -5.95 -9.92 -21.61
N ASP A 194 -5.71 -9.20 -20.49
CA ASP A 194 -4.66 -8.18 -20.36
C ASP A 194 -4.72 -7.04 -21.40
N ALA A 195 -5.93 -6.72 -21.85
CA ALA A 195 -6.13 -5.73 -22.92
C ALA A 195 -5.68 -4.32 -22.53
N SER A 196 -5.83 -3.94 -21.25
CA SER A 196 -5.38 -2.63 -20.76
C SER A 196 -3.87 -2.51 -20.80
N ALA A 197 -3.11 -3.50 -20.31
CA ALA A 197 -1.66 -3.51 -20.39
C ALA A 197 -1.15 -3.51 -21.85
N THR A 198 -1.83 -4.23 -22.74
CA THR A 198 -1.49 -4.22 -24.17
C THR A 198 -1.66 -2.84 -24.78
N ARG A 199 -2.75 -2.11 -24.45
CA ARG A 199 -3.04 -0.78 -25.01
C ARG A 199 -2.06 0.29 -24.57
N TYR A 200 -1.59 0.21 -23.32
CA TYR A 200 -0.74 1.23 -22.70
C TYR A 200 0.70 0.75 -22.46
N ARG A 201 1.13 -0.23 -23.22
CA ARG A 201 2.44 -0.87 -23.08
C ARG A 201 3.63 0.08 -23.23
N ARG A 202 3.47 1.17 -23.97
CA ARG A 202 4.55 2.12 -24.26
C ARG A 202 4.25 3.48 -23.66
N ALA A 203 5.15 3.97 -22.81
CA ALA A 203 5.07 5.32 -22.28
C ALA A 203 4.97 6.38 -23.39
N GLY A 204 4.12 7.37 -23.20
CA GLY A 204 3.91 8.45 -24.15
C GLY A 204 3.06 8.09 -25.39
N LEU A 205 2.58 6.84 -25.48
CA LEU A 205 1.66 6.41 -26.53
C LEU A 205 0.34 5.95 -25.94
N VAL A 206 -0.76 6.56 -26.38
CA VAL A 206 -2.12 6.21 -25.98
C VAL A 206 -2.97 5.92 -27.23
N PRO A 207 -4.04 5.12 -27.15
CA PRO A 207 -4.94 4.95 -28.28
C PRO A 207 -5.45 6.31 -28.77
N TYR A 208 -5.40 6.57 -30.07
CA TYR A 208 -5.74 7.89 -30.64
C TYR A 208 -7.14 8.37 -30.24
N GLY A 209 -8.12 7.46 -30.17
CA GLY A 209 -9.48 7.78 -29.74
C GLY A 209 -9.58 8.31 -28.31
N SER A 210 -8.65 7.96 -27.42
CA SER A 210 -8.66 8.46 -26.03
C SER A 210 -8.29 9.95 -25.94
N LEU A 211 -7.66 10.52 -26.98
CA LEU A 211 -7.32 11.94 -27.01
C LEU A 211 -8.56 12.84 -27.14
N ALA A 212 -9.59 12.35 -27.79
CA ALA A 212 -10.84 13.09 -28.02
C ALA A 212 -11.98 12.67 -27.06
N ALA A 213 -11.83 11.56 -26.34
CA ALA A 213 -12.80 11.06 -25.39
C ALA A 213 -12.56 11.63 -23.97
N PRO A 214 -13.57 11.58 -23.08
CA PRO A 214 -13.36 11.81 -21.65
C PRO A 214 -12.29 10.83 -21.13
N ARG A 215 -11.39 11.33 -20.26
CA ARG A 215 -10.31 10.52 -19.70
C ARG A 215 -10.87 9.35 -18.89
N ALA A 216 -10.41 8.16 -19.15
CA ALA A 216 -10.76 7.00 -18.35
C ALA A 216 -10.12 7.12 -16.95
N PRO A 217 -10.90 6.92 -15.88
CA PRO A 217 -10.34 7.01 -14.53
C PRO A 217 -9.28 5.94 -14.27
N TYR A 218 -9.45 4.74 -14.84
CA TYR A 218 -8.56 3.59 -14.66
C TYR A 218 -8.33 2.87 -15.99
N PRO A 219 -7.56 3.48 -16.92
CA PRO A 219 -7.38 2.94 -18.27
C PRO A 219 -6.42 1.75 -18.32
N LEU A 220 -5.54 1.64 -17.33
CA LEU A 220 -4.54 0.59 -17.16
C LEU A 220 -4.74 -0.07 -15.79
N LEU A 221 -4.86 -1.41 -15.80
CA LEU A 221 -5.15 -2.19 -14.59
C LEU A 221 -3.97 -3.07 -14.14
N ARG A 222 -3.00 -3.34 -15.02
CA ARG A 222 -1.83 -4.16 -14.69
C ARG A 222 -0.56 -3.57 -15.28
N TRP A 223 0.51 -3.56 -14.49
CA TRP A 223 1.89 -3.28 -14.89
C TRP A 223 2.71 -4.55 -14.77
N PRO A 224 3.13 -5.18 -15.90
CA PRO A 224 4.03 -6.33 -15.87
C PRO A 224 5.36 -5.98 -15.24
N TRP A 225 5.82 -6.80 -14.30
CA TRP A 225 7.10 -6.57 -13.60
C TRP A 225 8.30 -6.48 -14.54
N THR A 226 8.31 -7.28 -15.60
CA THR A 226 9.39 -7.25 -16.59
C THR A 226 9.56 -5.87 -17.22
N GLU A 227 8.46 -5.19 -17.54
CA GLU A 227 8.48 -3.85 -18.13
C GLU A 227 8.89 -2.77 -17.10
N VAL A 228 8.44 -2.93 -15.84
CA VAL A 228 8.83 -2.03 -14.74
C VAL A 228 10.33 -2.16 -14.44
N ARG A 229 10.85 -3.40 -14.39
CA ARG A 229 12.27 -3.66 -14.16
C ARG A 229 13.14 -3.09 -15.27
N ASP A 230 12.77 -3.33 -16.53
CA ASP A 230 13.50 -2.80 -17.68
C ASP A 230 13.54 -1.25 -17.67
N ALA A 231 12.45 -0.61 -17.24
CA ALA A 231 12.39 0.84 -17.08
C ALA A 231 13.27 1.35 -15.92
N LEU A 232 13.32 0.62 -14.81
CA LEU A 232 14.22 0.92 -13.68
C LEU A 232 15.70 0.77 -14.08
N ASP A 233 16.03 -0.30 -14.80
CA ASP A 233 17.39 -0.54 -15.30
C ASP A 233 17.84 0.58 -16.26
N ALA A 234 16.95 1.04 -17.14
CA ALA A 234 17.20 2.17 -18.02
C ALA A 234 17.42 3.49 -17.23
N LEU A 235 16.54 3.78 -16.27
CA LEU A 235 16.67 4.97 -15.41
C LEU A 235 17.95 4.92 -14.58
N ALA A 236 18.36 3.73 -14.12
CA ALA A 236 19.59 3.55 -13.37
C ALA A 236 20.84 3.97 -14.15
N GLY A 237 20.83 3.84 -15.48
CA GLY A 237 21.91 4.31 -16.34
C GLY A 237 22.08 5.83 -16.37
N ASP A 238 21.02 6.58 -16.10
CA ASP A 238 20.99 8.06 -16.17
C ASP A 238 20.97 8.73 -14.79
N THR A 239 20.64 7.97 -13.73
CA THR A 239 20.55 8.50 -12.36
C THR A 239 21.93 8.49 -11.69
N PRO A 240 22.43 9.63 -11.14
CA PRO A 240 23.69 9.66 -10.40
C PRO A 240 23.74 8.69 -9.22
N ALA A 241 24.93 8.16 -8.91
CA ALA A 241 25.11 7.31 -7.74
C ALA A 241 24.72 8.04 -6.43
N GLY A 242 24.10 7.30 -5.51
CA GLY A 242 23.59 7.84 -4.23
C GLY A 242 22.24 8.56 -4.34
N GLN A 243 21.69 8.69 -5.57
CA GLN A 243 20.32 9.14 -5.77
C GLN A 243 19.40 7.95 -6.01
N ALA A 244 18.19 8.04 -5.49
CA ALA A 244 17.21 6.97 -5.62
C ALA A 244 16.76 6.79 -7.08
N VAL A 245 16.94 5.58 -7.61
CA VAL A 245 16.32 5.15 -8.87
C VAL A 245 14.89 4.73 -8.54
N GLN A 246 13.91 5.58 -8.84
CA GLN A 246 12.52 5.39 -8.44
C GLN A 246 11.56 5.81 -9.55
N LEU A 247 10.63 4.95 -9.90
CA LEU A 247 9.56 5.19 -10.89
C LEU A 247 8.20 5.13 -10.23
N GLY A 248 7.35 6.14 -10.48
CA GLY A 248 5.96 6.17 -10.04
C GLY A 248 5.04 5.47 -11.05
N TYR A 249 4.07 4.71 -10.54
CA TYR A 249 2.97 4.17 -11.35
C TYR A 249 1.92 5.24 -11.56
N VAL A 250 1.58 5.52 -12.80
CA VAL A 250 0.67 6.61 -13.16
C VAL A 250 -0.44 6.16 -14.10
N ASN A 251 -1.52 6.92 -14.13
CA ASN A 251 -2.54 6.80 -15.17
C ASN A 251 -1.93 7.29 -16.49
N PRO A 252 -1.82 6.45 -17.53
CA PRO A 252 -1.14 6.80 -18.78
C PRO A 252 -1.83 7.89 -19.60
N GLU A 253 -3.13 8.14 -19.36
CA GLU A 253 -3.88 9.18 -20.06
C GLU A 253 -3.73 10.57 -19.45
N THR A 254 -3.34 10.63 -18.15
CA THR A 254 -3.28 11.91 -17.42
C THR A 254 -1.88 12.22 -16.86
N GLY A 255 -1.03 11.20 -16.68
CA GLY A 255 0.23 11.33 -15.95
C GLY A 255 0.08 11.55 -14.45
N ALA A 256 -1.15 11.52 -13.92
CA ALA A 256 -1.42 11.63 -12.49
C ALA A 256 -1.34 10.25 -11.80
N GLU A 257 -1.41 10.27 -10.46
CA GLU A 257 -1.50 9.04 -9.68
C GLU A 257 -2.65 8.15 -10.17
N CYS A 258 -2.44 6.84 -10.19
CA CYS A 258 -3.44 5.89 -10.68
C CYS A 258 -4.59 5.66 -9.71
N LEU A 259 -4.43 5.95 -8.42
CA LEU A 259 -5.51 5.91 -7.42
C LEU A 259 -5.63 7.24 -6.66
N PRO A 260 -6.81 7.57 -6.12
CA PRO A 260 -7.04 8.86 -5.48
C PRO A 260 -6.39 9.00 -4.10
N THR A 261 -6.20 7.90 -3.38
CA THR A 261 -5.80 7.88 -1.97
C THR A 261 -4.44 7.24 -1.74
N LEU A 262 -4.01 6.35 -2.63
CA LEU A 262 -2.74 5.62 -2.56
C LEU A 262 -1.88 5.89 -3.78
N GLY A 263 -0.59 6.12 -3.54
CA GLY A 263 0.47 6.22 -4.53
C GLY A 263 1.35 4.98 -4.53
N PHE A 264 1.97 4.69 -5.66
CA PHE A 264 2.82 3.52 -5.82
C PHE A 264 4.08 3.89 -6.57
N SER A 265 5.19 3.27 -6.18
CA SER A 265 6.46 3.39 -6.89
C SER A 265 7.26 2.10 -6.80
N ALA A 266 8.12 1.91 -7.79
CA ALA A 266 9.14 0.88 -7.78
C ALA A 266 10.52 1.52 -7.65
N LEU A 267 11.41 0.88 -6.88
CA LEU A 267 12.76 1.35 -6.63
C LEU A 267 13.77 0.29 -7.03
N LEU A 268 14.93 0.76 -7.48
CA LEU A 268 16.13 -0.06 -7.68
C LEU A 268 17.27 0.51 -6.85
N LEU A 269 17.94 -0.35 -6.11
CA LEU A 269 19.23 -0.06 -5.45
C LEU A 269 20.32 -0.82 -6.18
N ARG A 270 21.32 -0.12 -6.70
CA ARG A 270 22.49 -0.76 -7.31
C ARG A 270 23.28 -1.56 -6.29
N PRO A 271 24.14 -2.48 -6.71
CA PRO A 271 25.02 -3.21 -5.79
C PRO A 271 25.81 -2.27 -4.89
N GLY A 272 25.76 -2.49 -3.56
CA GLY A 272 26.48 -1.71 -2.56
C GLY A 272 25.98 -0.27 -2.36
N GLU A 273 24.87 0.11 -2.98
CA GLU A 273 24.35 1.49 -2.93
C GLU A 273 23.55 1.76 -1.65
N GLU A 274 23.74 2.96 -1.11
CA GLU A 274 22.90 3.53 -0.07
C GLU A 274 22.24 4.80 -0.58
N VAL A 275 20.93 4.93 -0.35
CA VAL A 275 20.13 6.10 -0.76
C VAL A 275 19.24 6.59 0.37
N GLY A 276 19.08 7.92 0.47
CA GLY A 276 18.03 8.54 1.28
C GLY A 276 16.82 8.86 0.41
N LEU A 277 15.63 8.46 0.86
CA LEU A 277 14.39 8.85 0.19
C LEU A 277 13.96 10.24 0.65
N VAL A 278 13.15 10.88 -0.20
CA VAL A 278 12.55 12.18 0.16
C VAL A 278 11.73 12.01 1.44
N ARG A 279 12.06 12.82 2.46
CA ARG A 279 11.28 12.88 3.69
C ARG A 279 10.03 13.74 3.43
N ASP A 280 8.89 13.20 3.73
CA ASP A 280 7.59 13.87 3.58
C ASP A 280 6.61 13.46 4.70
N SER A 281 5.43 14.02 4.66
CA SER A 281 4.36 13.75 5.63
C SER A 281 3.63 12.42 5.40
N ALA A 282 3.88 11.72 4.27
CA ALA A 282 3.15 10.50 3.94
C ALA A 282 3.61 9.28 4.75
N SER A 283 2.67 8.41 5.06
CA SER A 283 2.93 7.03 5.48
C SER A 283 3.44 6.21 4.31
N LYS A 284 4.33 5.26 4.57
CA LYS A 284 4.86 4.38 3.52
C LYS A 284 4.92 2.94 4.01
N VAL A 285 4.65 2.00 3.11
CA VAL A 285 4.95 0.57 3.30
C VAL A 285 5.76 0.10 2.10
N PHE A 286 6.80 -0.66 2.38
CA PHE A 286 7.71 -1.20 1.38
C PHE A 286 7.62 -2.72 1.33
N HIS A 287 7.75 -3.28 0.14
CA HIS A 287 7.90 -4.70 -0.10
C HIS A 287 9.20 -4.94 -0.88
N VAL A 288 10.02 -5.88 -0.44
CA VAL A 288 11.24 -6.27 -1.15
C VAL A 288 10.85 -7.24 -2.27
N VAL A 289 10.88 -6.77 -3.51
CA VAL A 289 10.57 -7.62 -4.68
C VAL A 289 11.70 -8.58 -4.99
N GLY A 290 12.93 -8.19 -4.69
CA GLY A 290 14.11 -9.02 -4.85
C GLY A 290 15.38 -8.40 -4.27
N GLY A 291 16.27 -9.23 -3.76
CA GLY A 291 17.54 -8.82 -3.19
C GLY A 291 17.52 -8.73 -1.66
N GLU A 292 18.53 -8.05 -1.10
CA GLU A 292 18.70 -7.85 0.34
C GLU A 292 18.92 -6.38 0.66
N VAL A 293 18.12 -5.84 1.59
CA VAL A 293 18.11 -4.41 1.91
C VAL A 293 18.16 -4.22 3.42
N ASP A 294 19.08 -3.36 3.87
CA ASP A 294 18.98 -2.75 5.18
C ASP A 294 18.19 -1.44 5.05
N ALA A 295 17.17 -1.27 5.88
CA ALA A 295 16.43 -0.03 5.99
C ALA A 295 16.71 0.65 7.34
N SER A 296 16.76 1.98 7.32
CA SER A 296 16.71 2.82 8.53
C SER A 296 15.51 3.74 8.41
N VAL A 297 14.58 3.64 9.35
CA VAL A 297 13.33 4.38 9.34
C VAL A 297 13.23 5.22 10.61
N GLY A 298 13.28 6.56 10.48
CA GLY A 298 13.27 7.46 11.63
C GLY A 298 14.41 7.20 12.63
N GLY A 299 15.55 6.66 12.17
CA GLY A 299 16.69 6.27 13.01
C GLY A 299 16.60 4.85 13.57
N VAL A 300 15.50 4.12 13.37
CA VAL A 300 15.36 2.71 13.76
C VAL A 300 15.89 1.82 12.65
N ALA A 301 16.82 0.93 12.97
CA ALA A 301 17.38 -0.02 12.01
C ALA A 301 16.44 -1.21 11.79
N LEU A 302 16.13 -1.50 10.52
CA LEU A 302 15.39 -2.66 10.05
C LEU A 302 16.32 -3.43 9.09
N ALA A 303 17.23 -4.24 9.68
CA ALA A 303 18.33 -4.85 8.94
C ALA A 303 17.93 -6.15 8.24
N GLY A 304 18.56 -6.43 7.10
CA GLY A 304 18.49 -7.69 6.37
C GLY A 304 17.07 -8.03 5.89
N ALA A 305 16.32 -7.08 5.39
CA ALA A 305 15.07 -7.35 4.69
C ALA A 305 15.38 -8.04 3.36
N THR A 306 14.73 -9.17 3.10
CA THR A 306 14.96 -10.01 1.92
C THR A 306 13.69 -10.18 1.11
N ASP A 307 13.75 -10.96 0.04
CA ASP A 307 12.64 -11.32 -0.84
C ASP A 307 11.32 -11.50 -0.09
N ALA A 308 10.30 -10.78 -0.55
CA ALA A 308 8.93 -10.78 -0.04
C ALA A 308 8.73 -10.20 1.38
N ASP A 309 9.79 -9.76 2.07
CA ASP A 309 9.67 -9.05 3.34
C ASP A 309 8.95 -7.70 3.15
N VAL A 310 8.22 -7.29 4.18
CA VAL A 310 7.47 -6.02 4.21
C VAL A 310 7.94 -5.19 5.38
N PHE A 311 8.15 -3.89 5.17
CA PHE A 311 8.41 -2.98 6.28
C PHE A 311 7.64 -1.67 6.16
N ALA A 312 7.32 -1.07 7.30
CA ALA A 312 6.54 0.15 7.39
C ALA A 312 7.37 1.34 7.88
N ALA A 313 7.11 2.49 7.26
CA ALA A 313 7.61 3.78 7.69
C ALA A 313 6.43 4.68 8.10
N PRO A 314 6.41 5.16 9.36
CA PRO A 314 5.42 6.13 9.82
C PRO A 314 5.45 7.42 9.00
N PRO A 315 4.35 8.22 9.03
CA PRO A 315 4.36 9.56 8.48
C PRO A 315 5.49 10.40 9.08
N HIS A 316 6.06 11.28 8.28
CA HIS A 316 7.19 12.16 8.64
C HIS A 316 8.53 11.46 8.93
N ALA A 317 8.63 10.13 8.87
CA ALA A 317 9.87 9.41 9.09
C ALA A 317 10.82 9.57 7.89
N GLY A 318 12.10 9.85 8.17
CA GLY A 318 13.15 9.73 7.15
C GLY A 318 13.43 8.26 6.87
N VAL A 319 13.62 7.90 5.60
CA VAL A 319 13.94 6.53 5.17
C VAL A 319 15.27 6.52 4.44
N ARG A 320 16.18 5.63 4.88
CA ARG A 320 17.41 5.30 4.19
C ARG A 320 17.38 3.81 3.84
N LEU A 321 17.84 3.47 2.66
CA LEU A 321 17.88 2.10 2.14
C LEU A 321 19.30 1.79 1.69
N ALA A 322 19.81 0.62 2.03
CA ALA A 322 21.12 0.16 1.61
C ALA A 322 21.06 -1.27 1.07
N ASN A 323 21.53 -1.45 -0.17
CA ASN A 323 21.74 -2.77 -0.75
C ASN A 323 23.08 -3.34 -0.28
N ARG A 324 23.05 -4.41 0.48
CA ARG A 324 24.27 -5.06 1.03
C ARG A 324 24.98 -5.98 0.03
N SER A 325 24.31 -6.37 -1.03
CA SER A 325 24.95 -7.16 -2.08
C SER A 325 25.94 -6.31 -2.87
N ALA A 326 27.17 -6.77 -2.97
CA ALA A 326 28.18 -6.15 -3.83
C ALA A 326 28.03 -6.53 -5.32
N ARG A 327 27.09 -7.42 -5.68
CA ARG A 327 27.02 -8.03 -7.00
C ARG A 327 25.65 -7.92 -7.68
N ALA A 328 24.58 -7.90 -6.91
CA ALA A 328 23.22 -7.95 -7.42
C ALA A 328 22.45 -6.68 -6.98
N PRO A 329 21.61 -6.11 -7.84
CA PRO A 329 20.68 -5.05 -7.44
C PRO A 329 19.63 -5.59 -6.49
N ALA A 330 18.96 -4.66 -5.78
CA ALA A 330 17.76 -4.95 -5.01
C ALA A 330 16.62 -4.09 -5.56
N TRP A 331 15.41 -4.65 -5.54
CA TRP A 331 14.20 -3.97 -6.00
C TRP A 331 13.16 -3.93 -4.90
N LEU A 332 12.50 -2.79 -4.77
CA LEU A 332 11.43 -2.60 -3.82
C LEU A 332 10.18 -2.04 -4.52
N PHE A 333 9.04 -2.39 -3.99
CA PHE A 333 7.78 -1.71 -4.24
C PHE A 333 7.46 -0.85 -3.01
N GLN A 334 6.95 0.36 -3.24
CA GLN A 334 6.47 1.26 -2.20
C GLN A 334 5.01 1.59 -2.45
N VAL A 335 4.20 1.55 -1.41
CA VAL A 335 2.89 2.19 -1.35
C VAL A 335 2.92 3.33 -0.35
N ASP A 336 2.26 4.45 -0.66
CA ASP A 336 2.15 5.61 0.21
C ASP A 336 0.76 6.27 0.13
N ASP A 337 0.43 7.12 1.11
CA ASP A 337 -0.82 7.89 1.15
C ASP A 337 -0.64 9.37 0.70
N ALA A 338 0.46 9.68 0.03
CA ALA A 338 0.74 11.03 -0.46
C ALA A 338 -0.34 11.59 -1.42
N PRO A 339 -0.97 10.79 -2.32
CA PRO A 339 -2.07 11.28 -3.15
C PRO A 339 -3.25 11.81 -2.35
N LEU A 340 -3.66 11.10 -1.28
CA LEU A 340 -4.68 11.57 -0.35
C LEU A 340 -4.28 12.91 0.26
N GLN A 341 -3.08 12.98 0.82
CA GLN A 341 -2.58 14.18 1.50
C GLN A 341 -2.49 15.39 0.56
N ARG A 342 -2.05 15.18 -0.70
CA ARG A 342 -2.05 16.23 -1.72
C ARG A 342 -3.46 16.76 -2.03
N LYS A 343 -4.44 15.85 -2.14
CA LYS A 343 -5.84 16.22 -2.45
C LYS A 343 -6.52 17.01 -1.34
N ILE A 344 -6.19 16.74 -0.08
CA ILE A 344 -6.75 17.47 1.07
C ILE A 344 -5.86 18.64 1.54
N GLY A 345 -4.75 18.91 0.85
CA GLY A 345 -3.91 20.08 1.08
C GLY A 345 -2.98 19.99 2.30
N MET A 346 -2.69 18.77 2.79
CA MET A 346 -1.82 18.57 3.97
C MET A 346 -0.45 17.93 3.67
N TYR A 347 -0.12 17.72 2.41
CA TYR A 347 1.15 17.12 2.04
C TYR A 347 2.32 18.09 2.24
N GLU A 348 3.31 17.66 3.02
CA GLU A 348 4.53 18.42 3.30
C GLU A 348 5.77 17.63 2.86
N ARG A 349 6.75 18.34 2.33
CA ARG A 349 8.10 17.80 2.06
C ARG A 349 9.10 18.52 2.94
N PHE A 350 10.03 17.80 3.50
CA PHE A 350 11.07 18.32 4.37
C PHE A 350 12.41 18.35 3.63
N ALA A 351 13.22 19.36 3.91
CA ALA A 351 14.61 19.38 3.43
C ALA A 351 15.35 18.15 3.98
N ALA A 352 16.24 17.60 3.14
CA ALA A 352 17.08 16.45 3.49
C ALA A 352 18.08 16.80 4.60
#